data_67dd29fb69017902f078c31cd163412e
#
_entry.id   67dd29fb69017902f078c31cd163412e
#
_cell.length_a   1.000
_cell.length_b   1.000
_cell.length_c   1.000
_cell.angle_alpha   90.00
_cell.angle_beta   90.00
_cell.angle_gamma   90.00
#
_symmetry.space_group_name_H-M   'P 1'
#
loop_
_entity.id
_entity.type
_entity.pdbx_description
1 polymer ?
#
loop_
_entity_poly.entity_id
_entity_poly.type
_entity_poly.pdbx_seq_one_letter_code
_entity_poly.pdbx_strand_id
1 'polypeptide(L)'
;MVERVDYLSKVQYAERKMIDDPRGGQLMEKFSEIVYTRPDAKAAEASARQYLEHLKQAKSYEEMKQLFTEHVKENEMWSGMQTVAHIRNTIDTRDEFYEKEMQFFHEMSPKLELLDQQAEKIILESPYRDQWEADYGAFVLKNMEINQKLSDEAILQDLVKESELCQKYSKASATASTIFRGEECNFYGLLKHMQSTDRDERKEAMKAWGDLYEKISGDLDSIYDQMVELRVGIAKKLGFGSYIEFVYLNRGRYDYTAKDVEVFRKQVRDVIVPICSKIRQEQAKRLGVDKLHYYDEPLYFADGNPMPQGNKDTLVKKAQHMYHEISKETGEFFDFMADHELFDLETKPGKRQGGYCTFIEGYNAPFIFSNFNGTSADVDVLTHEAGHAFEVYTAAPSMPIPSMVFPTMEIAEIHSMSMEHFAYPWMKDFFGEKADDYCYAHLAEALVKIPYMVAVDEFQHRVFEKPAMTAKERRTVWHELEKTYLPWRDYDGHPFLEEGGFWMQKQHIFLFPFYYIDYALAQICAIQFYGRAKKDRKKAWADYYRLCQAGGSKGYFDLLKLAELDNPFHEGTVKKTVDGLLEDLFK
;
A
#
# COMPACT_ATOMS: atom_id res chain seq x y z
N MET A 1 -28.22 30.20 3.46
CA MET A 1 -27.01 30.90 3.96
C MET A 1 -26.93 30.95 5.50
N VAL A 2 -27.97 31.31 6.23
CA VAL A 2 -27.95 31.44 7.70
C VAL A 2 -27.87 30.08 8.41
N GLU A 3 -28.51 29.00 7.91
CA GLU A 3 -28.50 27.66 8.52
C GLU A 3 -27.17 26.88 8.28
N ARG A 4 -26.45 27.17 7.19
CA ARG A 4 -25.18 26.58 6.84
C ARG A 4 -24.03 27.13 7.71
N VAL A 5 -24.06 28.42 8.02
CA VAL A 5 -23.12 29.07 8.95
C VAL A 5 -23.31 28.49 10.38
N ASP A 6 -24.52 28.05 10.71
CA ASP A 6 -24.84 27.49 12.02
C ASP A 6 -24.35 26.03 12.23
N TYR A 7 -24.16 25.25 11.13
CA TYR A 7 -23.55 23.92 11.18
C TYR A 7 -22.03 24.00 11.48
N LEU A 8 -21.34 24.87 10.76
CA LEU A 8 -19.91 25.11 10.99
C LEU A 8 -19.64 25.78 12.35
N SER A 9 -20.60 26.56 12.89
CA SER A 9 -20.51 27.20 14.19
C SER A 9 -20.93 26.28 15.36
N LYS A 10 -21.76 25.27 15.12
CA LYS A 10 -22.18 24.26 16.12
C LYS A 10 -21.18 23.13 16.28
N VAL A 11 -20.32 22.90 15.29
CA VAL A 11 -19.07 22.17 15.51
C VAL A 11 -18.13 23.14 16.22
N GLN A 12 -18.40 23.42 17.50
CA GLN A 12 -17.50 24.16 18.36
C GLN A 12 -16.16 23.39 18.42
N TYR A 13 -15.26 23.73 17.49
CA TYR A 13 -13.86 23.71 17.84
C TYR A 13 -13.74 24.61 19.08
N ALA A 14 -13.62 24.01 20.25
CA ALA A 14 -13.17 24.74 21.42
C ALA A 14 -12.02 25.61 20.94
N GLU A 15 -11.93 26.89 21.36
CA GLU A 15 -10.85 27.80 21.04
C GLU A 15 -9.51 27.12 21.28
N ARG A 16 -8.99 26.43 20.25
CA ARG A 16 -7.72 25.74 20.29
C ARG A 16 -6.69 26.73 19.78
N LYS A 17 -5.59 26.82 20.47
CA LYS A 17 -4.36 27.38 19.93
C LYS A 17 -3.95 26.50 18.73
N MET A 18 -4.50 26.77 17.58
CA MET A 18 -4.03 26.25 16.30
C MET A 18 -2.82 27.07 15.91
N ILE A 19 -1.71 26.41 15.73
CA ILE A 19 -0.51 27.03 15.18
C ILE A 19 -0.72 27.11 13.68
N ASP A 20 -0.60 28.29 13.09
CA ASP A 20 -0.60 28.46 11.64
C ASP A 20 0.57 27.66 11.05
N ASP A 21 0.27 26.63 10.26
CA ASP A 21 1.29 25.92 9.49
C ASP A 21 1.80 26.85 8.39
N PRO A 22 3.12 27.11 8.31
CA PRO A 22 3.69 27.92 7.22
C PRO A 22 3.41 27.32 5.82
N ARG A 23 2.92 26.08 5.74
CA ARG A 23 2.47 25.41 4.53
C ARG A 23 1.00 25.71 4.16
N GLY A 24 0.27 26.50 4.94
CA GLY A 24 -1.09 26.99 4.64
C GLY A 24 -2.25 26.24 5.29
N GLY A 25 -1.98 25.32 6.23
CA GLY A 25 -3.02 24.58 7.00
C GLY A 25 -3.08 24.98 8.48
N GLN A 26 -4.16 24.61 9.16
CA GLN A 26 -4.23 24.66 10.62
C GLN A 26 -3.71 23.36 11.19
N LEU A 27 -2.60 23.39 11.96
CA LEU A 27 -2.02 22.23 12.59
C LEU A 27 -2.46 22.12 14.05
N MET A 28 -2.76 20.91 14.45
CA MET A 28 -2.86 20.53 15.86
C MET A 28 -1.47 20.49 16.49
N GLU A 29 -1.38 20.69 17.82
CA GLU A 29 -0.11 20.59 18.52
C GLU A 29 0.44 19.15 18.46
N LYS A 30 -0.39 18.10 18.70
CA LYS A 30 0.01 16.69 18.68
C LYS A 30 -1.15 15.78 18.32
N PHE A 31 -0.87 14.62 17.72
CA PHE A 31 -1.89 13.62 17.41
C PHE A 31 -2.69 13.16 18.66
N SER A 32 -2.01 13.00 19.80
CA SER A 32 -2.63 12.66 21.08
C SER A 32 -3.64 13.69 21.58
N GLU A 33 -3.53 14.95 21.14
CA GLU A 33 -4.39 16.07 21.53
C GLU A 33 -5.62 16.24 20.64
N ILE A 34 -5.70 15.51 19.52
CA ILE A 34 -6.92 15.53 18.69
C ILE A 34 -8.11 15.07 19.53
N VAL A 35 -9.09 15.96 19.72
CA VAL A 35 -10.38 15.57 20.28
C VAL A 35 -11.23 14.96 19.18
N TYR A 36 -11.40 13.65 19.24
CA TYR A 36 -12.32 12.99 18.33
C TYR A 36 -13.76 13.43 18.60
N THR A 37 -14.46 13.79 17.55
CA THR A 37 -15.89 14.11 17.60
C THR A 37 -16.57 13.39 16.43
N ARG A 38 -17.54 12.53 16.75
CA ARG A 38 -18.35 11.86 15.71
C ARG A 38 -19.08 12.92 14.87
N PRO A 39 -18.91 12.93 13.55
CA PRO A 39 -19.66 13.84 12.68
C PRO A 39 -21.16 13.53 12.70
N ASP A 40 -21.99 14.56 12.53
CA ASP A 40 -23.44 14.37 12.40
C ASP A 40 -23.80 13.91 10.97
N ALA A 41 -24.07 12.60 10.85
CA ALA A 41 -24.40 11.98 9.56
C ALA A 41 -25.65 12.58 8.90
N LYS A 42 -26.65 12.99 9.69
CA LYS A 42 -27.88 13.60 9.13
C LYS A 42 -27.60 15.00 8.57
N ALA A 43 -26.78 15.75 9.28
CA ALA A 43 -26.38 17.08 8.83
C ALA A 43 -25.47 16.97 7.59
N ALA A 44 -24.52 16.03 7.57
CA ALA A 44 -23.65 15.78 6.40
C ALA A 44 -24.47 15.37 5.17
N GLU A 45 -25.41 14.42 5.31
CA GLU A 45 -26.31 14.04 4.21
C GLU A 45 -27.19 15.21 3.73
N ALA A 46 -27.74 16.01 4.64
CA ALA A 46 -28.54 17.16 4.29
C ALA A 46 -27.72 18.23 3.54
N SER A 47 -26.47 18.49 3.99
CA SER A 47 -25.54 19.41 3.32
C SER A 47 -25.19 18.92 1.92
N ALA A 48 -24.84 17.64 1.74
CA ALA A 48 -24.54 17.05 0.44
C ALA A 48 -25.73 17.14 -0.52
N ARG A 49 -26.96 16.88 -0.05
CA ARG A 49 -28.17 17.06 -0.86
C ARG A 49 -28.41 18.51 -1.24
N GLN A 50 -28.21 19.46 -0.34
CA GLN A 50 -28.31 20.89 -0.61
C GLN A 50 -27.25 21.33 -1.63
N TYR A 51 -26.02 20.85 -1.50
CA TYR A 51 -24.96 21.08 -2.47
C TYR A 51 -25.38 20.65 -3.89
N LEU A 52 -25.93 19.42 -4.04
CA LEU A 52 -26.45 18.93 -5.32
C LEU A 52 -27.50 19.86 -5.93
N GLU A 53 -28.46 20.32 -5.13
CA GLU A 53 -29.52 21.22 -5.63
C GLU A 53 -28.97 22.60 -6.04
N HIS A 54 -27.97 23.12 -5.30
CA HIS A 54 -27.34 24.38 -5.66
C HIS A 54 -26.46 24.24 -6.92
N LEU A 55 -25.74 23.13 -7.09
CA LEU A 55 -24.97 22.85 -8.32
C LEU A 55 -25.85 22.83 -9.56
N LYS A 56 -27.04 22.21 -9.49
CA LYS A 56 -28.00 22.20 -10.61
C LYS A 56 -28.52 23.61 -10.97
N GLN A 57 -28.52 24.52 -10.01
CA GLN A 57 -29.06 25.89 -10.19
C GLN A 57 -27.96 26.91 -10.51
N ALA A 58 -26.69 26.55 -10.36
CA ALA A 58 -25.55 27.43 -10.61
C ALA A 58 -25.51 27.93 -12.06
N LYS A 59 -25.23 29.22 -12.25
CA LYS A 59 -25.29 29.90 -13.55
C LYS A 59 -23.92 30.28 -14.09
N SER A 60 -22.87 30.10 -13.32
CA SER A 60 -21.49 30.39 -13.71
C SER A 60 -20.51 29.34 -13.17
N TYR A 61 -19.34 29.29 -13.77
CA TYR A 61 -18.23 28.46 -13.27
C TYR A 61 -17.83 28.86 -11.85
N GLU A 62 -17.69 30.13 -11.57
CA GLU A 62 -17.28 30.67 -10.27
C GLU A 62 -18.25 30.25 -9.16
N GLU A 63 -19.56 30.26 -9.45
CA GLU A 63 -20.59 29.82 -8.52
C GLU A 63 -20.46 28.30 -8.25
N MET A 64 -20.29 27.49 -9.29
CA MET A 64 -20.07 26.05 -9.14
C MET A 64 -18.78 25.75 -8.37
N LYS A 65 -17.69 26.44 -8.71
CA LYS A 65 -16.39 26.29 -8.05
C LYS A 65 -16.45 26.67 -6.57
N GLN A 66 -17.14 27.73 -6.22
CA GLN A 66 -17.35 28.11 -4.82
C GLN A 66 -18.08 27.01 -4.04
N LEU A 67 -19.20 26.51 -4.59
CA LEU A 67 -19.97 25.42 -3.99
C LEU A 67 -19.14 24.15 -3.81
N PHE A 68 -18.35 23.79 -4.82
CA PHE A 68 -17.43 22.65 -4.78
C PHE A 68 -16.37 22.83 -3.69
N THR A 69 -15.72 24.00 -3.61
CA THR A 69 -14.70 24.28 -2.61
C THR A 69 -15.26 24.22 -1.18
N GLU A 70 -16.48 24.72 -0.96
CA GLU A 70 -17.16 24.64 0.33
C GLU A 70 -17.48 23.19 0.70
N HIS A 71 -17.96 22.40 -0.25
CA HIS A 71 -18.27 20.98 -0.04
C HIS A 71 -17.02 20.14 0.25
N VAL A 72 -15.92 20.36 -0.48
CA VAL A 72 -14.63 19.71 -0.21
C VAL A 72 -14.19 19.94 1.24
N LYS A 73 -14.27 21.18 1.75
CA LYS A 73 -13.92 21.49 3.14
C LYS A 73 -14.82 20.81 4.17
N GLU A 74 -16.10 20.61 3.86
CA GLU A 74 -17.01 19.85 4.72
C GLU A 74 -16.61 18.36 4.74
N ASN A 75 -16.25 17.80 3.59
CA ASN A 75 -15.79 16.41 3.47
C ASN A 75 -14.44 16.17 4.14
N GLU A 76 -13.50 17.12 4.11
CA GLU A 76 -12.22 17.03 4.85
C GLU A 76 -12.44 16.77 6.35
N MET A 77 -13.48 17.36 6.95
CA MET A 77 -13.80 17.12 8.36
C MET A 77 -14.34 15.70 8.60
N TRP A 78 -15.18 15.21 7.68
CA TRP A 78 -15.70 13.84 7.74
C TRP A 78 -14.56 12.82 7.63
N SER A 79 -13.77 12.91 6.55
CA SER A 79 -12.63 12.04 6.27
C SER A 79 -11.55 12.12 7.36
N GLY A 80 -11.26 13.31 7.88
CA GLY A 80 -10.30 13.51 8.96
C GLY A 80 -10.71 12.77 10.24
N MET A 81 -11.99 12.87 10.67
CA MET A 81 -12.46 12.14 11.85
C MET A 81 -12.55 10.63 11.61
N GLN A 82 -12.90 10.20 10.39
CA GLN A 82 -12.87 8.79 10.00
C GLN A 82 -11.44 8.23 10.11
N THR A 83 -10.45 8.97 9.61
CA THR A 83 -9.04 8.58 9.66
C THR A 83 -8.53 8.53 11.10
N VAL A 84 -8.87 9.52 11.94
CA VAL A 84 -8.51 9.50 13.37
C VAL A 84 -9.12 8.29 14.10
N ALA A 85 -10.40 7.98 13.83
CA ALA A 85 -11.05 6.79 14.39
C ALA A 85 -10.36 5.50 13.92
N HIS A 86 -10.02 5.41 12.64
CA HIS A 86 -9.30 4.28 12.05
C HIS A 86 -7.93 4.08 12.71
N ILE A 87 -7.12 5.13 12.82
CA ILE A 87 -5.80 5.07 13.46
C ILE A 87 -5.94 4.56 14.90
N ARG A 88 -6.83 5.13 15.69
CA ARG A 88 -7.02 4.74 17.10
C ARG A 88 -7.59 3.33 17.25
N ASN A 89 -8.47 2.91 16.36
CA ASN A 89 -8.96 1.53 16.33
C ASN A 89 -7.84 0.54 15.98
N THR A 90 -6.93 0.88 15.05
CA THR A 90 -5.81 0.00 14.71
C THR A 90 -4.73 -0.03 15.79
N ILE A 91 -4.56 1.04 16.58
CA ILE A 91 -3.66 1.11 17.75
C ILE A 91 -4.13 0.18 18.88
N ASP A 92 -5.44 0.09 19.13
CA ASP A 92 -6.03 -0.90 20.04
C ASP A 92 -7.38 -1.41 19.49
N THR A 93 -7.35 -2.58 18.85
CA THR A 93 -8.54 -3.23 18.26
C THR A 93 -9.54 -3.72 19.32
N ARG A 94 -9.22 -3.62 20.62
CA ARG A 94 -10.10 -4.01 21.73
C ARG A 94 -10.89 -2.80 22.25
N ASP A 95 -10.64 -1.60 21.75
CA ASP A 95 -11.37 -0.40 22.14
C ASP A 95 -12.76 -0.42 21.47
N GLU A 96 -13.77 -0.82 22.25
CA GLU A 96 -15.15 -0.90 21.79
C GLU A 96 -15.73 0.44 21.32
N PHE A 97 -15.16 1.58 21.76
CA PHE A 97 -15.61 2.88 21.30
C PHE A 97 -15.21 3.08 19.84
N TYR A 98 -13.93 2.92 19.51
CA TYR A 98 -13.46 3.11 18.12
C TYR A 98 -13.92 1.99 17.18
N GLU A 99 -14.19 0.77 17.68
CA GLU A 99 -14.86 -0.26 16.91
C GLU A 99 -16.27 0.19 16.45
N LYS A 100 -17.07 0.78 17.34
CA LYS A 100 -18.39 1.33 17.01
C LYS A 100 -18.31 2.55 16.10
N GLU A 101 -17.29 3.39 16.26
CA GLU A 101 -17.06 4.52 15.36
C GLU A 101 -16.72 4.04 13.94
N MET A 102 -15.87 3.03 13.79
CA MET A 102 -15.59 2.43 12.47
C MET A 102 -16.84 1.84 11.83
N GLN A 103 -17.67 1.13 12.61
CA GLN A 103 -18.96 0.63 12.10
C GLN A 103 -19.85 1.78 11.61
N PHE A 104 -19.95 2.88 12.36
CA PHE A 104 -20.70 4.07 11.95
C PHE A 104 -20.22 4.61 10.59
N PHE A 105 -18.90 4.76 10.40
CA PHE A 105 -18.36 5.23 9.11
C PHE A 105 -18.61 4.23 7.98
N HIS A 106 -18.45 2.93 8.23
CA HIS A 106 -18.75 1.88 7.23
C HIS A 106 -20.21 1.90 6.76
N GLU A 107 -21.15 2.30 7.62
CA GLU A 107 -22.56 2.41 7.28
C GLU A 107 -22.91 3.71 6.55
N MET A 108 -22.20 4.80 6.85
CA MET A 108 -22.57 6.14 6.39
C MET A 108 -21.76 6.64 5.22
N SER A 109 -20.43 6.39 5.16
CA SER A 109 -19.58 6.90 4.08
C SER A 109 -20.04 6.48 2.69
N PRO A 110 -20.48 5.23 2.42
CA PRO A 110 -20.96 4.87 1.09
C PRO A 110 -22.20 5.67 0.62
N LYS A 111 -23.02 6.15 1.56
CA LYS A 111 -24.19 6.97 1.22
C LYS A 111 -23.80 8.39 0.82
N LEU A 112 -22.78 8.95 1.46
CA LEU A 112 -22.24 10.27 1.10
C LEU A 112 -21.50 10.19 -0.23
N GLU A 113 -20.69 9.15 -0.45
CA GLU A 113 -19.97 8.89 -1.70
C GLU A 113 -20.92 8.83 -2.91
N LEU A 114 -22.12 8.23 -2.76
CA LEU A 114 -23.13 8.24 -3.83
C LEU A 114 -23.65 9.66 -4.15
N LEU A 115 -23.73 10.54 -3.15
CA LEU A 115 -24.12 11.94 -3.38
C LEU A 115 -22.99 12.71 -4.07
N ASP A 116 -21.74 12.45 -3.67
CA ASP A 116 -20.57 13.03 -4.31
C ASP A 116 -20.47 12.62 -5.79
N GLN A 117 -20.72 11.36 -6.11
CA GLN A 117 -20.78 10.90 -7.51
C GLN A 117 -21.88 11.60 -8.33
N GLN A 118 -23.03 11.88 -7.73
CA GLN A 118 -24.06 12.67 -8.41
C GLN A 118 -23.59 14.11 -8.66
N ALA A 119 -22.83 14.71 -7.74
CA ALA A 119 -22.23 16.02 -7.92
C ALA A 119 -21.16 16.01 -9.02
N GLU A 120 -20.26 15.01 -9.03
CA GLU A 120 -19.28 14.81 -10.10
C GLU A 120 -19.97 14.75 -11.48
N LYS A 121 -21.09 14.03 -11.59
CA LYS A 121 -21.86 13.96 -12.83
C LYS A 121 -22.33 15.32 -13.30
N ILE A 122 -22.86 16.16 -12.40
CA ILE A 122 -23.30 17.52 -12.73
C ILE A 122 -22.11 18.37 -13.21
N ILE A 123 -20.95 18.24 -12.57
CA ILE A 123 -19.70 18.93 -12.96
C ILE A 123 -19.29 18.50 -14.36
N LEU A 124 -19.26 17.19 -14.65
CA LEU A 124 -18.86 16.63 -15.95
C LEU A 124 -19.81 17.03 -17.08
N GLU A 125 -21.11 17.12 -16.82
CA GLU A 125 -22.15 17.52 -17.78
C GLU A 125 -22.28 19.06 -17.94
N SER A 126 -21.58 19.85 -17.10
CA SER A 126 -21.62 21.31 -17.16
C SER A 126 -20.91 21.85 -18.41
N PRO A 127 -21.30 23.05 -18.89
CA PRO A 127 -20.61 23.69 -20.01
C PRO A 127 -19.24 24.27 -19.66
N TYR A 128 -18.75 24.05 -18.44
CA TYR A 128 -17.53 24.66 -17.90
C TYR A 128 -16.34 23.67 -17.81
N ARG A 129 -16.37 22.58 -18.59
CA ARG A 129 -15.34 21.53 -18.57
C ARG A 129 -13.92 22.09 -18.69
N ASP A 130 -13.70 23.03 -19.63
CA ASP A 130 -12.36 23.60 -19.86
C ASP A 130 -11.85 24.39 -18.65
N GLN A 131 -12.73 25.05 -17.89
CA GLN A 131 -12.36 25.77 -16.68
C GLN A 131 -12.03 24.78 -15.53
N TRP A 132 -12.82 23.71 -15.38
CA TRP A 132 -12.51 22.64 -14.43
C TRP A 132 -11.17 21.99 -14.72
N GLU A 133 -10.88 21.69 -16.00
CA GLU A 133 -9.61 21.12 -16.40
C GLU A 133 -8.43 22.09 -16.17
N ALA A 134 -8.63 23.38 -16.40
CA ALA A 134 -7.60 24.40 -16.14
C ALA A 134 -7.26 24.53 -14.65
N ASP A 135 -8.24 24.41 -13.76
CA ASP A 135 -8.06 24.61 -12.32
C ASP A 135 -7.63 23.34 -11.57
N TYR A 136 -8.11 22.14 -12.00
CA TYR A 136 -7.90 20.87 -11.28
C TYR A 136 -7.12 19.83 -12.10
N GLY A 137 -6.92 20.07 -13.40
CA GLY A 137 -6.22 19.15 -14.29
C GLY A 137 -7.10 18.07 -14.93
N ALA A 138 -6.70 17.62 -16.11
CA ALA A 138 -7.42 16.61 -16.89
C ALA A 138 -7.54 15.26 -16.15
N PHE A 139 -6.58 14.92 -15.30
CA PHE A 139 -6.57 13.65 -14.58
C PHE A 139 -7.70 13.56 -13.54
N VAL A 140 -8.01 14.66 -12.86
CA VAL A 140 -9.13 14.72 -11.89
C VAL A 140 -10.46 14.51 -12.61
N LEU A 141 -10.68 15.15 -13.76
CA LEU A 141 -11.91 14.93 -14.53
C LEU A 141 -12.02 13.49 -15.06
N LYS A 142 -10.89 12.90 -15.47
CA LYS A 142 -10.83 11.49 -15.86
C LYS A 142 -11.19 10.55 -14.69
N ASN A 143 -10.72 10.86 -13.47
CA ASN A 143 -11.13 10.12 -12.27
C ASN A 143 -12.64 10.19 -12.06
N MET A 144 -13.22 11.39 -12.11
CA MET A 144 -14.67 11.56 -11.99
C MET A 144 -15.44 10.75 -13.05
N GLU A 145 -15.01 10.80 -14.32
CA GLU A 145 -15.62 10.01 -15.42
C GLU A 145 -15.57 8.51 -15.19
N ILE A 146 -14.47 8.02 -14.59
CA ILE A 146 -14.31 6.60 -14.31
C ILE A 146 -15.13 6.21 -13.09
N ASN A 147 -15.16 7.02 -12.03
CA ASN A 147 -16.01 6.81 -10.86
C ASN A 147 -17.47 6.59 -11.25
N GLN A 148 -17.99 7.34 -12.25
CA GLN A 148 -19.34 7.14 -12.79
C GLN A 148 -19.57 5.74 -13.39
N LYS A 149 -18.52 5.04 -13.80
CA LYS A 149 -18.59 3.67 -14.37
C LYS A 149 -18.41 2.59 -13.33
N LEU A 150 -17.77 2.90 -12.21
CA LEU A 150 -17.38 1.93 -11.18
C LEU A 150 -18.43 1.75 -10.09
N SER A 151 -19.47 2.56 -10.05
CA SER A 151 -20.48 2.56 -9.00
C SER A 151 -21.90 2.62 -9.56
N ASP A 152 -22.78 1.83 -8.96
CA ASP A 152 -24.22 1.80 -9.24
C ASP A 152 -24.95 1.24 -8.01
N GLU A 153 -26.18 1.66 -7.76
CA GLU A 153 -27.00 1.11 -6.67
C GLU A 153 -27.19 -0.41 -6.79
N ALA A 154 -27.14 -0.94 -8.01
CA ALA A 154 -27.30 -2.37 -8.29
C ALA A 154 -26.21 -3.26 -7.69
N ILE A 155 -25.04 -2.70 -7.32
CA ILE A 155 -23.92 -3.47 -6.73
C ILE A 155 -23.78 -3.28 -5.23
N LEU A 156 -24.51 -2.37 -4.58
CA LEU A 156 -24.34 -2.07 -3.14
C LEU A 156 -24.44 -3.32 -2.25
N GLN A 157 -25.42 -4.21 -2.54
CA GLN A 157 -25.58 -5.46 -1.79
C GLN A 157 -24.43 -6.45 -2.05
N ASP A 158 -23.81 -6.39 -3.22
CA ASP A 158 -22.66 -7.22 -3.55
C ASP A 158 -21.40 -6.72 -2.83
N LEU A 159 -21.21 -5.41 -2.69
CA LEU A 159 -20.11 -4.83 -1.92
C LEU A 159 -20.20 -5.18 -0.42
N VAL A 160 -21.42 -5.21 0.13
CA VAL A 160 -21.64 -5.70 1.51
C VAL A 160 -21.22 -7.18 1.63
N LYS A 161 -21.64 -8.03 0.69
CA LYS A 161 -21.24 -9.46 0.69
C LYS A 161 -19.73 -9.62 0.50
N GLU A 162 -19.09 -8.81 -0.34
CA GLU A 162 -17.63 -8.84 -0.50
C GLU A 162 -16.93 -8.52 0.83
N SER A 163 -17.39 -7.48 1.55
CA SER A 163 -16.89 -7.14 2.87
C SER A 163 -17.04 -8.30 3.87
N GLU A 164 -18.21 -8.98 3.88
CA GLU A 164 -18.42 -10.16 4.73
C GLU A 164 -17.47 -11.32 4.39
N LEU A 165 -17.19 -11.55 3.11
CA LEU A 165 -16.22 -12.57 2.67
C LEU A 165 -14.79 -12.21 3.08
N CYS A 166 -14.41 -10.93 2.96
CA CYS A 166 -13.12 -10.42 3.45
C CYS A 166 -12.96 -10.62 4.95
N GLN A 167 -14.02 -10.37 5.73
CA GLN A 167 -14.02 -10.62 7.17
C GLN A 167 -13.92 -12.13 7.50
N LYS A 168 -14.61 -13.00 6.76
CA LYS A 168 -14.50 -14.45 6.91
C LYS A 168 -13.09 -14.95 6.64
N TYR A 169 -12.44 -14.49 5.55
CA TYR A 169 -11.03 -14.79 5.28
C TYR A 169 -10.12 -14.34 6.41
N SER A 170 -10.25 -13.08 6.84
CA SER A 170 -9.43 -12.51 7.91
C SER A 170 -9.59 -13.29 9.21
N LYS A 171 -10.82 -13.68 9.56
CA LYS A 171 -11.10 -14.48 10.75
C LYS A 171 -10.51 -15.89 10.64
N ALA A 172 -10.70 -16.59 9.51
CA ALA A 172 -10.15 -17.92 9.29
C ALA A 172 -8.62 -17.95 9.43
N SER A 173 -7.95 -16.94 8.84
CA SER A 173 -6.49 -16.81 8.94
C SER A 173 -6.01 -16.42 10.34
N ALA A 174 -6.70 -15.50 11.02
CA ALA A 174 -6.29 -14.99 12.34
C ALA A 174 -6.50 -16.03 13.47
N THR A 175 -7.53 -16.87 13.36
CA THR A 175 -7.85 -17.89 14.39
C THR A 175 -7.11 -19.21 14.18
N ALA A 176 -6.42 -19.38 13.05
CA ALA A 176 -5.65 -20.58 12.79
C ALA A 176 -4.42 -20.65 13.69
N SER A 177 -4.30 -21.73 14.44
CA SER A 177 -3.14 -21.99 15.31
C SER A 177 -2.83 -23.48 15.39
N THR A 178 -1.62 -23.78 15.85
CA THR A 178 -1.10 -25.12 16.12
C THR A 178 -0.15 -25.07 17.31
N ILE A 179 0.09 -26.23 17.93
CA ILE A 179 1.12 -26.34 18.97
C ILE A 179 2.47 -26.62 18.30
N PHE A 180 3.43 -25.72 18.50
CA PHE A 180 4.79 -25.86 18.02
C PHE A 180 5.77 -25.76 19.18
N ARG A 181 6.60 -26.79 19.39
CA ARG A 181 7.57 -26.89 20.51
C ARG A 181 7.00 -26.58 21.89
N GLY A 182 5.72 -26.90 22.12
CA GLY A 182 5.02 -26.72 23.39
C GLY A 182 4.31 -25.38 23.55
N GLU A 183 4.40 -24.48 22.57
CA GLU A 183 3.73 -23.18 22.55
C GLU A 183 2.65 -23.14 21.48
N GLU A 184 1.57 -22.40 21.71
CA GLU A 184 0.57 -22.15 20.69
C GLU A 184 1.09 -21.08 19.72
N CYS A 185 1.22 -21.45 18.45
CA CYS A 185 1.68 -20.58 17.38
C CYS A 185 0.63 -20.41 16.29
N ASN A 186 0.39 -19.18 15.88
CA ASN A 186 -0.28 -18.85 14.64
C ASN A 186 0.75 -18.78 13.47
N PHE A 187 0.29 -18.39 12.26
CA PHE A 187 1.17 -18.26 11.11
C PHE A 187 2.40 -17.37 11.36
N TYR A 188 2.23 -16.21 12.04
CA TYR A 188 3.33 -15.28 12.33
C TYR A 188 4.33 -15.85 13.37
N GLY A 189 3.81 -16.56 14.36
CA GLY A 189 4.66 -17.27 15.31
C GLY A 189 5.56 -18.29 14.63
N LEU A 190 5.00 -19.07 13.70
CA LEU A 190 5.78 -20.05 12.91
C LEU A 190 6.78 -19.37 11.97
N LEU A 191 6.44 -18.25 11.32
CA LEU A 191 7.38 -17.47 10.49
C LEU A 191 8.57 -16.94 11.31
N LYS A 192 8.36 -16.58 12.57
CA LYS A 192 9.45 -16.17 13.46
C LYS A 192 10.45 -17.32 13.68
N HIS A 193 9.96 -18.55 13.89
CA HIS A 193 10.82 -19.74 14.00
C HIS A 193 11.54 -20.07 12.69
N MET A 194 10.99 -19.73 11.53
CA MET A 194 11.69 -19.86 10.25
C MET A 194 12.84 -18.86 10.07
N GLN A 195 13.05 -17.91 10.98
CA GLN A 195 14.23 -17.02 10.99
C GLN A 195 15.32 -17.51 11.96
N SER A 196 15.13 -18.63 12.65
CA SER A 196 16.12 -19.23 13.54
C SER A 196 17.41 -19.59 12.79
N THR A 197 18.57 -19.48 13.46
CA THR A 197 19.83 -19.98 12.93
C THR A 197 19.91 -21.51 12.94
N ASP A 198 19.08 -22.17 13.77
CA ASP A 198 18.91 -23.63 13.77
C ASP A 198 18.09 -24.10 12.56
N ARG A 199 18.72 -24.84 11.64
CA ARG A 199 18.10 -25.31 10.41
C ARG A 199 16.97 -26.31 10.65
N ASP A 200 17.08 -27.17 11.65
CA ASP A 200 16.06 -28.17 11.97
C ASP A 200 14.81 -27.46 12.52
N GLU A 201 15.00 -26.43 13.34
CA GLU A 201 13.89 -25.57 13.79
C GLU A 201 13.16 -24.89 12.62
N ARG A 202 13.89 -24.31 11.66
CA ARG A 202 13.28 -23.72 10.48
C ARG A 202 12.48 -24.72 9.65
N LYS A 203 13.03 -25.93 9.46
CA LYS A 203 12.36 -27.02 8.74
C LYS A 203 11.07 -27.46 9.43
N GLU A 204 11.12 -27.70 10.74
CA GLU A 204 9.95 -28.07 11.53
C GLU A 204 8.88 -26.97 11.49
N ALA A 205 9.28 -25.69 11.60
CA ALA A 205 8.39 -24.55 11.55
C ALA A 205 7.71 -24.42 10.18
N MET A 206 8.45 -24.60 9.08
CA MET A 206 7.87 -24.60 7.73
C MET A 206 6.84 -25.72 7.56
N LYS A 207 7.16 -26.92 8.05
CA LYS A 207 6.23 -28.04 7.98
C LYS A 207 4.94 -27.72 8.75
N ALA A 208 5.06 -27.25 9.99
CA ALA A 208 3.91 -26.87 10.80
C ALA A 208 3.06 -25.75 10.15
N TRP A 209 3.74 -24.79 9.50
CA TRP A 209 3.09 -23.71 8.75
C TRP A 209 2.32 -24.21 7.52
N GLY A 210 2.91 -25.12 6.76
CA GLY A 210 2.25 -25.76 5.61
C GLY A 210 1.05 -26.64 6.03
N ASP A 211 1.23 -27.46 7.07
CA ASP A 211 0.17 -28.29 7.65
C ASP A 211 -1.02 -27.42 8.15
N LEU A 212 -0.72 -26.23 8.71
CA LEU A 212 -1.76 -25.29 9.18
C LEU A 212 -2.56 -24.69 8.02
N TYR A 213 -1.91 -24.31 6.91
CA TYR A 213 -2.62 -23.89 5.69
C TYR A 213 -3.43 -25.03 5.07
N GLU A 214 -2.88 -26.24 5.02
CA GLU A 214 -3.62 -27.43 4.54
C GLU A 214 -4.90 -27.64 5.35
N LYS A 215 -4.82 -27.51 6.68
CA LYS A 215 -5.96 -27.66 7.59
C LYS A 215 -7.11 -26.71 7.31
N ILE A 216 -6.83 -25.45 6.94
CA ILE A 216 -7.85 -24.43 6.66
C ILE A 216 -8.12 -24.24 5.16
N SER A 217 -7.44 -25.00 4.29
CA SER A 217 -7.48 -24.81 2.84
C SER A 217 -8.89 -24.95 2.25
N GLY A 218 -9.71 -25.85 2.80
CA GLY A 218 -11.10 -26.04 2.36
C GLY A 218 -11.97 -24.81 2.59
N ASP A 219 -11.81 -24.15 3.74
CA ASP A 219 -12.53 -22.92 4.04
C ASP A 219 -12.04 -21.75 3.14
N LEU A 220 -10.72 -21.64 2.94
CA LEU A 220 -10.13 -20.63 2.07
C LEU A 220 -10.55 -20.80 0.60
N ASP A 221 -10.56 -22.04 0.11
CA ASP A 221 -11.06 -22.36 -1.24
C ASP A 221 -12.52 -21.95 -1.41
N SER A 222 -13.39 -22.30 -0.43
CA SER A 222 -14.82 -21.96 -0.47
C SER A 222 -15.05 -20.44 -0.42
N ILE A 223 -14.28 -19.70 0.38
CA ILE A 223 -14.35 -18.24 0.44
C ILE A 223 -13.91 -17.64 -0.90
N TYR A 224 -12.82 -18.14 -1.47
CA TYR A 224 -12.29 -17.61 -2.72
C TYR A 224 -13.22 -17.91 -3.91
N ASP A 225 -13.86 -19.08 -3.97
CA ASP A 225 -14.89 -19.40 -4.97
C ASP A 225 -16.02 -18.36 -4.95
N GLN A 226 -16.54 -18.07 -3.75
CA GLN A 226 -17.59 -17.06 -3.58
C GLN A 226 -17.11 -15.64 -3.97
N MET A 227 -15.86 -15.27 -3.63
CA MET A 227 -15.28 -13.98 -4.02
C MET A 227 -15.14 -13.84 -5.54
N VAL A 228 -14.66 -14.89 -6.22
CA VAL A 228 -14.50 -14.87 -7.68
C VAL A 228 -15.85 -14.73 -8.36
N GLU A 229 -16.86 -15.52 -7.95
CA GLU A 229 -18.21 -15.43 -8.51
C GLU A 229 -18.82 -14.05 -8.30
N LEU A 230 -18.71 -13.50 -7.08
CA LEU A 230 -19.25 -12.20 -6.71
C LEU A 230 -18.60 -11.06 -7.51
N ARG A 231 -17.28 -11.05 -7.61
CA ARG A 231 -16.50 -10.03 -8.33
C ARG A 231 -16.79 -10.02 -9.82
N VAL A 232 -16.91 -11.20 -10.43
CA VAL A 232 -17.35 -11.32 -11.83
C VAL A 232 -18.78 -10.82 -11.99
N GLY A 233 -19.65 -11.10 -11.02
CA GLY A 233 -21.04 -10.60 -10.99
C GLY A 233 -21.10 -9.06 -10.90
N ILE A 234 -20.29 -8.43 -10.06
CA ILE A 234 -20.17 -6.97 -9.93
C ILE A 234 -19.76 -6.36 -11.27
N ALA A 235 -18.66 -6.82 -11.87
CA ALA A 235 -18.18 -6.31 -13.15
C ALA A 235 -19.27 -6.41 -14.24
N LYS A 236 -19.98 -7.54 -14.31
CA LYS A 236 -21.07 -7.73 -15.27
C LYS A 236 -22.26 -6.80 -15.04
N LYS A 237 -22.65 -6.54 -13.77
CA LYS A 237 -23.73 -5.60 -13.44
C LYS A 237 -23.39 -4.18 -13.88
N LEU A 238 -22.13 -3.79 -13.78
CA LEU A 238 -21.61 -2.49 -14.23
C LEU A 238 -21.35 -2.41 -15.74
N GLY A 239 -21.60 -3.51 -16.49
CA GLY A 239 -21.48 -3.54 -17.95
C GLY A 239 -20.06 -3.80 -18.48
N PHE A 240 -19.12 -4.22 -17.62
CA PHE A 240 -17.77 -4.58 -18.05
C PHE A 240 -17.74 -5.96 -18.71
N GLY A 241 -16.85 -6.12 -19.70
CA GLY A 241 -16.62 -7.40 -20.40
C GLY A 241 -15.95 -8.47 -19.53
N SER A 242 -15.16 -8.05 -18.53
CA SER A 242 -14.49 -8.93 -17.59
C SER A 242 -14.23 -8.24 -16.25
N TYR A 243 -13.98 -9.04 -15.20
CA TYR A 243 -13.52 -8.48 -13.92
C TYR A 243 -12.15 -7.80 -14.03
N ILE A 244 -11.27 -8.28 -14.93
CA ILE A 244 -9.95 -7.70 -15.15
C ILE A 244 -10.08 -6.25 -15.67
N GLU A 245 -10.98 -6.01 -16.61
CA GLU A 245 -11.24 -4.66 -17.12
C GLU A 245 -11.76 -3.73 -16.00
N PHE A 246 -12.73 -4.20 -15.22
CA PHE A 246 -13.27 -3.46 -14.07
C PHE A 246 -12.19 -3.13 -13.05
N VAL A 247 -11.42 -4.14 -12.59
CA VAL A 247 -10.46 -3.95 -11.50
C VAL A 247 -9.27 -3.07 -11.90
N TYR A 248 -8.87 -3.05 -13.17
CA TYR A 248 -7.83 -2.14 -13.66
C TYR A 248 -8.27 -0.69 -13.50
N LEU A 249 -9.49 -0.36 -13.91
CA LEU A 249 -10.04 0.98 -13.71
C LEU A 249 -10.23 1.30 -12.21
N ASN A 250 -10.75 0.34 -11.45
CA ASN A 250 -10.93 0.50 -9.99
C ASN A 250 -9.61 0.70 -9.22
N ARG A 251 -8.48 0.27 -9.80
CA ARG A 251 -7.12 0.52 -9.28
C ARG A 251 -6.48 1.80 -9.80
N GLY A 252 -7.19 2.64 -10.55
CA GLY A 252 -6.64 3.86 -11.12
C GLY A 252 -5.71 3.63 -12.31
N ARG A 253 -5.68 2.42 -12.89
CA ARG A 253 -4.83 2.07 -14.04
C ARG A 253 -5.44 2.53 -15.35
N TYR A 254 -5.32 3.81 -15.64
CA TYR A 254 -5.95 4.42 -16.81
C TYR A 254 -5.02 4.51 -18.02
N ASP A 255 -3.73 4.39 -17.81
CA ASP A 255 -2.70 4.62 -18.80
C ASP A 255 -2.18 3.32 -19.45
N TYR A 256 -2.39 2.18 -18.78
CA TYR A 256 -1.89 0.89 -19.23
C TYR A 256 -2.93 -0.23 -19.04
N THR A 257 -2.71 -1.33 -19.69
CA THR A 257 -3.62 -2.47 -19.80
C THR A 257 -2.98 -3.76 -19.31
N ALA A 258 -3.78 -4.83 -19.22
CA ALA A 258 -3.28 -6.18 -18.94
C ALA A 258 -2.22 -6.66 -19.92
N LYS A 259 -2.25 -6.18 -21.20
CA LYS A 259 -1.23 -6.50 -22.21
C LYS A 259 0.11 -5.84 -21.92
N ASP A 260 0.11 -4.62 -21.41
CA ASP A 260 1.35 -3.95 -20.99
C ASP A 260 1.99 -4.68 -19.81
N VAL A 261 1.17 -5.11 -18.85
CA VAL A 261 1.62 -5.93 -17.72
C VAL A 261 2.15 -7.29 -18.19
N GLU A 262 1.58 -7.90 -19.24
CA GLU A 262 2.11 -9.14 -19.84
C GLU A 262 3.53 -8.95 -20.39
N VAL A 263 3.81 -7.81 -21.05
CA VAL A 263 5.17 -7.46 -21.51
C VAL A 263 6.12 -7.34 -20.32
N PHE A 264 5.69 -6.71 -19.23
CA PHE A 264 6.49 -6.61 -18.02
C PHE A 264 6.76 -7.99 -17.39
N ARG A 265 5.74 -8.85 -17.25
CA ARG A 265 5.89 -10.22 -16.74
C ARG A 265 6.90 -11.03 -17.57
N LYS A 266 6.87 -10.87 -18.89
CA LYS A 266 7.85 -11.51 -19.79
C LYS A 266 9.27 -11.04 -19.49
N GLN A 267 9.50 -9.74 -19.33
CA GLN A 267 10.82 -9.20 -18.97
C GLN A 267 11.31 -9.74 -17.61
N VAL A 268 10.44 -9.80 -16.61
CA VAL A 268 10.78 -10.36 -15.30
C VAL A 268 11.22 -11.82 -15.43
N ARG A 269 10.46 -12.64 -16.14
CA ARG A 269 10.80 -14.05 -16.36
C ARG A 269 12.13 -14.21 -17.08
N ASP A 270 12.36 -13.44 -18.14
CA ASP A 270 13.51 -13.63 -19.01
C ASP A 270 14.79 -13.00 -18.44
N VAL A 271 14.70 -12.00 -17.56
CA VAL A 271 15.83 -11.22 -17.04
C VAL A 271 16.02 -11.42 -15.53
N ILE A 272 14.99 -11.21 -14.71
CA ILE A 272 15.13 -11.19 -13.25
C ILE A 272 15.22 -12.61 -12.67
N VAL A 273 14.41 -13.55 -13.15
CA VAL A 273 14.40 -14.94 -12.65
C VAL A 273 15.78 -15.60 -12.69
N PRO A 274 16.57 -15.50 -13.78
CA PRO A 274 17.93 -16.04 -13.80
C PRO A 274 18.86 -15.38 -12.76
N ILE A 275 18.75 -14.08 -12.54
CA ILE A 275 19.55 -13.34 -11.55
C ILE A 275 19.17 -13.80 -10.15
N CYS A 276 17.89 -13.92 -9.85
CA CYS A 276 17.39 -14.42 -8.55
C CYS A 276 17.84 -15.85 -8.29
N SER A 277 17.85 -16.71 -9.30
CA SER A 277 18.37 -18.06 -9.17
C SER A 277 19.85 -18.07 -8.77
N LYS A 278 20.66 -17.14 -9.33
CA LYS A 278 22.06 -16.97 -8.95
C LYS A 278 22.20 -16.43 -7.52
N ILE A 279 21.39 -15.43 -7.12
CA ILE A 279 21.37 -14.92 -5.74
C ILE A 279 21.10 -16.06 -4.76
N ARG A 280 20.12 -16.92 -5.04
CA ARG A 280 19.79 -18.08 -4.19
C ARG A 280 20.91 -19.13 -4.14
N GLN A 281 21.61 -19.35 -5.24
CA GLN A 281 22.80 -20.22 -5.26
C GLN A 281 23.93 -19.66 -4.38
N GLU A 282 24.20 -18.35 -4.44
CA GLU A 282 25.21 -17.72 -3.57
C GLU A 282 24.76 -17.71 -2.09
N GLN A 283 23.46 -17.57 -1.83
CA GLN A 283 22.90 -17.71 -0.49
C GLN A 283 23.11 -19.13 0.06
N ALA A 284 22.85 -20.18 -0.71
CA ALA A 284 23.10 -21.56 -0.31
C ALA A 284 24.56 -21.78 0.10
N LYS A 285 25.50 -21.23 -0.69
CA LYS A 285 26.96 -21.30 -0.37
C LYS A 285 27.30 -20.58 0.93
N ARG A 286 26.74 -19.37 1.16
CA ARG A 286 26.96 -18.61 2.42
C ARG A 286 26.41 -19.35 3.64
N LEU A 287 25.26 -20.01 3.48
CA LEU A 287 24.65 -20.81 4.54
C LEU A 287 25.34 -22.18 4.73
N GLY A 288 26.23 -22.58 3.81
CA GLY A 288 26.90 -23.87 3.85
C GLY A 288 25.97 -25.07 3.65
N VAL A 289 24.91 -24.90 2.83
CA VAL A 289 23.92 -25.93 2.52
C VAL A 289 24.05 -26.39 1.07
N ASP A 290 23.91 -27.70 0.84
CA ASP A 290 24.00 -28.28 -0.52
C ASP A 290 22.79 -27.85 -1.39
N LYS A 291 21.62 -27.73 -0.76
CA LYS A 291 20.38 -27.33 -1.41
C LYS A 291 19.63 -26.36 -0.49
N LEU A 292 19.19 -25.25 -1.09
CA LEU A 292 18.31 -24.30 -0.44
C LEU A 292 16.87 -24.82 -0.47
N HIS A 293 16.19 -24.82 0.67
CA HIS A 293 14.77 -25.06 0.78
C HIS A 293 14.04 -23.78 1.18
N TYR A 294 12.72 -23.75 1.07
CA TYR A 294 11.91 -22.58 1.40
C TYR A 294 12.20 -22.03 2.80
N TYR A 295 12.41 -22.91 3.79
CA TYR A 295 12.77 -22.51 5.16
C TYR A 295 14.15 -21.88 5.29
N ASP A 296 15.02 -21.99 4.29
CA ASP A 296 16.33 -21.32 4.27
C ASP A 296 16.27 -19.94 3.59
N GLU A 297 15.24 -19.66 2.77
CA GLU A 297 15.13 -18.43 1.99
C GLU A 297 15.15 -17.14 2.84
N PRO A 298 14.55 -17.08 4.06
CA PRO A 298 14.57 -15.89 4.89
C PRO A 298 15.96 -15.57 5.50
N LEU A 299 16.88 -16.52 5.55
CA LEU A 299 18.18 -16.37 6.21
C LEU A 299 19.29 -16.08 5.19
N TYR A 300 19.85 -14.88 5.19
CA TYR A 300 20.90 -14.48 4.25
C TYR A 300 22.33 -14.84 4.75
N PHE A 301 22.54 -14.92 6.06
CA PHE A 301 23.86 -15.16 6.70
C PHE A 301 23.75 -16.26 7.76
N ALA A 302 24.75 -17.12 7.82
CA ALA A 302 24.76 -18.28 8.73
C ALA A 302 24.72 -17.89 10.23
N ASP A 303 25.27 -16.74 10.57
CA ASP A 303 25.29 -16.17 11.93
C ASP A 303 24.03 -15.33 12.26
N GLY A 304 23.06 -15.28 11.35
CA GLY A 304 21.82 -14.51 11.45
C GLY A 304 21.81 -13.27 10.57
N ASN A 305 20.61 -12.81 10.24
CA ASN A 305 20.44 -11.55 9.49
C ASN A 305 20.83 -10.35 10.36
N PRO A 306 21.30 -9.24 9.76
CA PRO A 306 21.61 -8.01 10.49
C PRO A 306 20.44 -7.52 11.34
N MET A 307 20.73 -7.12 12.57
CA MET A 307 19.76 -6.60 13.51
C MET A 307 20.07 -5.13 13.82
N PRO A 308 19.08 -4.25 13.90
CA PRO A 308 19.31 -2.84 14.22
C PRO A 308 19.76 -2.66 15.68
N GLN A 309 20.59 -1.64 15.91
CA GLN A 309 21.18 -1.35 17.22
C GLN A 309 20.35 -0.27 17.95
N GLY A 310 19.68 -0.66 19.01
CA GLY A 310 18.89 0.23 19.86
C GLY A 310 17.41 -0.11 19.89
N ASN A 311 16.70 0.59 20.76
CA ASN A 311 15.24 0.54 20.86
C ASN A 311 14.59 1.53 19.91
N LYS A 312 13.26 1.58 19.87
CA LYS A 312 12.46 2.50 19.04
C LYS A 312 12.97 3.96 19.14
N ASP A 313 13.16 4.49 20.35
CA ASP A 313 13.55 5.90 20.53
C ASP A 313 14.95 6.17 19.96
N THR A 314 15.84 5.19 20.04
CA THR A 314 17.18 5.25 19.43
C THR A 314 17.07 5.22 17.91
N LEU A 315 16.24 4.35 17.34
CA LEU A 315 16.05 4.24 15.89
C LEU A 315 15.41 5.51 15.32
N VAL A 316 14.42 6.08 16.00
CA VAL A 316 13.79 7.36 15.61
C VAL A 316 14.80 8.52 15.61
N LYS A 317 15.67 8.62 16.62
CA LYS A 317 16.73 9.65 16.66
C LYS A 317 17.75 9.48 15.53
N LYS A 318 18.13 8.24 15.22
CA LYS A 318 19.02 7.95 14.09
C LYS A 318 18.35 8.30 12.75
N ALA A 319 17.06 8.00 12.61
CA ALA A 319 16.29 8.38 11.45
C ALA A 319 16.18 9.90 11.31
N GLN A 320 15.92 10.64 12.39
CA GLN A 320 15.90 12.10 12.39
C GLN A 320 17.24 12.68 11.90
N HIS A 321 18.38 12.20 12.42
CA HIS A 321 19.68 12.58 11.94
C HIS A 321 19.86 12.28 10.45
N MET A 322 19.52 11.08 10.01
CA MET A 322 19.60 10.65 8.60
C MET A 322 18.77 11.58 7.69
N TYR A 323 17.52 11.88 8.06
CA TYR A 323 16.65 12.72 7.25
C TYR A 323 17.12 14.17 7.17
N HIS A 324 17.74 14.72 8.22
CA HIS A 324 18.42 16.02 8.16
C HIS A 324 19.61 16.04 7.19
N GLU A 325 20.32 14.93 7.05
CA GLU A 325 21.45 14.82 6.14
C GLU A 325 21.06 14.48 4.70
N ILE A 326 19.91 13.82 4.47
CA ILE A 326 19.40 13.55 3.12
C ILE A 326 19.10 14.87 2.41
N SER A 327 18.28 15.72 3.00
CA SER A 327 17.97 17.06 2.51
C SER A 327 17.35 17.94 3.60
N LYS A 328 17.28 19.25 3.34
CA LYS A 328 16.58 20.18 4.22
C LYS A 328 15.10 19.81 4.37
N GLU A 329 14.45 19.47 3.27
CA GLU A 329 13.02 19.16 3.20
C GLU A 329 12.67 17.90 3.99
N THR A 330 13.52 16.87 3.93
CA THR A 330 13.32 15.64 4.72
C THR A 330 13.59 15.84 6.20
N GLY A 331 14.54 16.71 6.56
CA GLY A 331 14.78 17.09 7.95
C GLY A 331 13.58 17.82 8.56
N GLU A 332 13.06 18.83 7.87
CA GLU A 332 11.85 19.57 8.27
C GLU A 332 10.62 18.64 8.37
N PHE A 333 10.48 17.73 7.42
CA PHE A 333 9.42 16.71 7.43
C PHE A 333 9.52 15.80 8.67
N PHE A 334 10.69 15.26 8.97
CA PHE A 334 10.82 14.29 10.05
C PHE A 334 10.72 14.94 11.43
N ASP A 335 11.19 16.19 11.57
CA ASP A 335 10.95 17.01 12.77
C ASP A 335 9.44 17.23 12.97
N PHE A 336 8.72 17.59 11.90
CA PHE A 336 7.28 17.73 11.94
C PHE A 336 6.57 16.46 12.42
N MET A 337 6.96 15.28 11.90
CA MET A 337 6.40 13.99 12.33
C MET A 337 6.66 13.72 13.81
N ALA A 338 7.88 14.00 14.28
CA ALA A 338 8.28 13.77 15.67
C ALA A 338 7.60 14.73 16.64
N ASP A 339 7.58 16.02 16.32
CA ASP A 339 7.05 17.09 17.18
C ASP A 339 5.51 16.94 17.35
N HIS A 340 4.82 16.46 16.32
CA HIS A 340 3.37 16.27 16.31
C HIS A 340 2.91 14.84 16.64
N GLU A 341 3.82 13.95 17.07
CA GLU A 341 3.50 12.55 17.44
C GLU A 341 2.76 11.78 16.32
N LEU A 342 3.18 11.98 15.06
CA LEU A 342 2.50 11.44 13.88
C LEU A 342 2.94 10.01 13.54
N PHE A 343 3.32 9.21 14.54
CA PHE A 343 3.61 7.79 14.37
C PHE A 343 3.35 6.97 15.64
N ASP A 344 2.85 5.74 15.47
CA ASP A 344 2.78 4.70 16.48
C ASP A 344 3.54 3.47 15.97
N LEU A 345 4.75 3.24 16.47
CA LEU A 345 5.72 2.30 15.87
C LEU A 345 5.82 0.96 16.59
N GLU A 346 5.63 0.91 17.91
CA GLU A 346 5.88 -0.31 18.69
C GLU A 346 4.71 -1.30 18.62
N THR A 347 5.04 -2.60 18.56
CA THR A 347 4.04 -3.65 18.74
C THR A 347 3.55 -3.68 20.19
N LYS A 348 2.25 -3.90 20.37
CA LYS A 348 1.63 -4.04 21.71
C LYS A 348 0.38 -4.93 21.65
N PRO A 349 -0.05 -5.54 22.78
CA PRO A 349 -1.26 -6.36 22.79
C PRO A 349 -2.49 -5.56 22.34
N GLY A 350 -3.27 -6.14 21.43
CA GLY A 350 -4.46 -5.50 20.85
C GLY A 350 -4.19 -4.61 19.63
N LYS A 351 -2.93 -4.34 19.29
CA LYS A 351 -2.58 -3.57 18.11
C LYS A 351 -2.74 -4.41 16.83
N ARG A 352 -3.28 -3.80 15.76
CA ARG A 352 -3.42 -4.44 14.45
C ARG A 352 -2.05 -4.81 13.88
N GLN A 353 -1.97 -5.94 13.19
CA GLN A 353 -0.77 -6.37 12.47
C GLN A 353 -0.52 -5.55 11.19
N GLY A 354 0.75 -5.43 10.79
CA GLY A 354 1.17 -4.72 9.59
C GLY A 354 1.66 -3.31 9.85
N GLY A 355 1.94 -2.57 8.77
CA GLY A 355 2.30 -1.15 8.74
C GLY A 355 1.47 -0.43 7.68
N TYR A 356 1.33 0.87 7.81
CA TYR A 356 0.75 1.75 6.80
C TYR A 356 1.11 3.22 7.08
N CYS A 357 1.10 4.01 6.00
CA CYS A 357 0.98 5.46 6.09
C CYS A 357 -0.43 5.88 5.66
N THR A 358 -1.00 6.89 6.30
CA THR A 358 -2.29 7.48 5.92
C THR A 358 -2.25 8.99 6.00
N PHE A 359 -3.20 9.66 5.33
CA PHE A 359 -3.35 11.10 5.33
C PHE A 359 -4.55 11.51 6.21
N ILE A 360 -4.31 12.38 7.18
CA ILE A 360 -5.36 12.94 8.02
C ILE A 360 -5.82 14.24 7.37
N GLU A 361 -6.85 14.13 6.54
CA GLU A 361 -7.47 15.28 5.90
C GLU A 361 -7.94 16.31 6.94
N GLY A 362 -7.97 17.57 6.57
CA GLY A 362 -8.29 18.68 7.47
C GLY A 362 -7.16 19.08 8.42
N TYR A 363 -6.17 18.19 8.66
CA TYR A 363 -4.95 18.50 9.40
C TYR A 363 -3.70 18.58 8.53
N ASN A 364 -3.81 18.27 7.25
CA ASN A 364 -2.70 18.22 6.28
C ASN A 364 -1.48 17.43 6.81
N ALA A 365 -1.74 16.33 7.51
CA ALA A 365 -0.73 15.56 8.22
C ALA A 365 -0.74 14.07 7.80
N PRO A 366 0.42 13.50 7.43
CA PRO A 366 0.56 12.06 7.33
C PRO A 366 0.63 11.41 8.73
N PHE A 367 0.29 10.12 8.84
CA PHE A 367 0.47 9.33 10.05
C PHE A 367 1.05 7.96 9.70
N ILE A 368 2.10 7.55 10.41
CA ILE A 368 2.75 6.24 10.24
C ILE A 368 2.35 5.30 11.38
N PHE A 369 1.82 4.14 11.00
CA PHE A 369 1.52 3.03 11.89
C PHE A 369 2.46 1.86 11.58
N SER A 370 3.06 1.23 12.61
CA SER A 370 3.95 0.10 12.44
C SER A 370 3.95 -0.83 13.67
N ASN A 371 4.68 -1.95 13.58
CA ASN A 371 4.80 -2.95 14.62
C ASN A 371 6.27 -3.35 14.82
N PHE A 372 7.09 -2.48 15.35
CA PHE A 372 8.50 -2.74 15.65
C PHE A 372 8.67 -3.95 16.55
N ASN A 373 9.58 -4.82 16.19
CA ASN A 373 9.84 -6.10 16.85
C ASN A 373 11.34 -6.41 17.08
N GLY A 374 12.23 -5.47 16.74
CA GLY A 374 13.68 -5.60 16.91
C GLY A 374 14.41 -6.26 15.73
N THR A 375 13.75 -6.51 14.61
CA THR A 375 14.38 -7.04 13.39
C THR A 375 14.76 -5.92 12.42
N SER A 376 15.49 -6.24 11.33
CA SER A 376 15.82 -5.29 10.26
C SER A 376 14.57 -4.63 9.66
N ALA A 377 13.44 -5.34 9.67
CA ALA A 377 12.15 -4.83 9.20
C ALA A 377 11.71 -3.53 9.90
N ASP A 378 12.18 -3.24 11.13
CA ASP A 378 11.90 -1.99 11.82
C ASP A 378 12.50 -0.78 11.07
N VAL A 379 13.70 -0.96 10.52
CA VAL A 379 14.38 0.08 9.72
C VAL A 379 13.77 0.16 8.32
N ASP A 380 13.47 -1.01 7.70
CA ASP A 380 12.83 -1.08 6.39
C ASP A 380 11.49 -0.33 6.41
N VAL A 381 10.63 -0.62 7.40
CA VAL A 381 9.33 0.05 7.55
C VAL A 381 9.50 1.53 7.87
N LEU A 382 10.46 1.91 8.73
CA LEU A 382 10.70 3.32 9.07
C LEU A 382 11.08 4.16 7.85
N THR A 383 11.84 3.60 6.91
CA THR A 383 12.21 4.27 5.66
C THR A 383 11.10 4.18 4.61
N HIS A 384 10.41 3.04 4.51
CA HIS A 384 9.31 2.81 3.59
C HIS A 384 8.11 3.73 3.89
N GLU A 385 7.55 3.64 5.10
CA GLU A 385 6.40 4.46 5.47
C GLU A 385 6.74 5.95 5.50
N ALA A 386 7.99 6.30 5.83
CA ALA A 386 8.44 7.68 5.73
C ALA A 386 8.53 8.18 4.28
N GLY A 387 8.73 7.30 3.30
CA GLY A 387 8.66 7.65 1.88
C GLY A 387 7.25 8.10 1.48
N HIS A 388 6.23 7.34 1.89
CA HIS A 388 4.82 7.73 1.72
C HIS A 388 4.49 9.01 2.49
N ALA A 389 4.90 9.10 3.76
CA ALA A 389 4.63 10.27 4.59
C ALA A 389 5.30 11.54 4.06
N PHE A 390 6.51 11.43 3.52
CA PHE A 390 7.23 12.54 2.90
C PHE A 390 6.53 13.03 1.63
N GLU A 391 6.01 12.12 0.82
CA GLU A 391 5.19 12.48 -0.34
C GLU A 391 3.96 13.27 0.10
N VAL A 392 3.15 12.74 1.02
CA VAL A 392 1.95 13.42 1.56
C VAL A 392 2.30 14.79 2.15
N TYR A 393 3.35 14.86 2.98
CA TYR A 393 3.82 16.10 3.57
C TYR A 393 4.19 17.15 2.52
N THR A 394 4.76 16.69 1.42
CA THR A 394 5.26 17.56 0.33
C THR A 394 4.13 17.98 -0.62
N ALA A 395 3.21 17.07 -0.97
CA ALA A 395 2.14 17.30 -1.92
C ALA A 395 0.97 18.10 -1.30
N ALA A 396 0.53 17.75 -0.09
CA ALA A 396 -0.71 18.26 0.49
C ALA A 396 -0.84 19.80 0.49
N PRO A 397 0.20 20.60 0.78
CA PRO A 397 0.07 22.06 0.77
C PRO A 397 -0.17 22.69 -0.60
N SER A 398 0.17 21.97 -1.68
CA SER A 398 0.08 22.49 -3.06
C SER A 398 -1.08 21.92 -3.86
N MET A 399 -1.73 20.86 -3.36
CA MET A 399 -2.87 20.25 -4.05
C MET A 399 -4.15 21.02 -3.79
N PRO A 400 -4.93 21.32 -4.85
CA PRO A 400 -6.18 22.09 -4.70
C PRO A 400 -7.29 21.35 -3.97
N ILE A 401 -7.24 20.00 -3.94
CA ILE A 401 -8.20 19.13 -3.25
C ILE A 401 -7.49 17.90 -2.66
N PRO A 402 -7.98 17.33 -1.53
CA PRO A 402 -7.34 16.20 -0.86
C PRO A 402 -7.17 14.96 -1.73
N SER A 403 -8.11 14.68 -2.64
CA SER A 403 -8.03 13.53 -3.55
C SER A 403 -6.86 13.57 -4.55
N MET A 404 -6.18 14.71 -4.67
CA MET A 404 -4.96 14.87 -5.49
C MET A 404 -3.67 14.67 -4.69
N VAL A 405 -3.74 14.45 -3.38
CA VAL A 405 -2.53 14.26 -2.56
C VAL A 405 -1.92 12.90 -2.86
N PHE A 406 -2.65 11.82 -2.67
CA PHE A 406 -2.15 10.49 -2.98
C PHE A 406 -2.21 10.17 -4.48
N PRO A 407 -1.10 9.71 -5.08
CA PRO A 407 -1.10 9.19 -6.45
C PRO A 407 -1.68 7.77 -6.53
N THR A 408 -1.63 7.17 -7.74
CA THR A 408 -1.91 5.74 -7.92
C THR A 408 -0.92 4.88 -7.13
N MET A 409 -1.35 3.66 -6.74
CA MET A 409 -0.59 2.82 -5.81
C MET A 409 0.82 2.50 -6.30
N GLU A 410 1.02 2.22 -7.59
CA GLU A 410 2.34 1.97 -8.16
C GLU A 410 3.28 3.18 -8.03
N ILE A 411 2.76 4.41 -8.07
CA ILE A 411 3.55 5.63 -7.83
C ILE A 411 3.81 5.82 -6.34
N ALA A 412 2.81 5.58 -5.49
CA ALA A 412 2.97 5.64 -4.04
C ALA A 412 4.10 4.71 -3.57
N GLU A 413 4.14 3.48 -4.13
CA GLU A 413 5.21 2.51 -3.81
C GLU A 413 6.58 2.90 -4.44
N ILE A 414 6.62 3.72 -5.50
CA ILE A 414 7.88 4.33 -5.94
C ILE A 414 8.43 5.26 -4.87
N HIS A 415 7.57 6.06 -4.22
CA HIS A 415 8.00 6.95 -3.15
C HIS A 415 8.61 6.19 -1.97
N SER A 416 7.91 5.17 -1.47
CA SER A 416 8.34 4.37 -0.33
C SER A 416 9.63 3.59 -0.61
N MET A 417 9.65 2.77 -1.66
CA MET A 417 10.79 1.91 -1.99
C MET A 417 12.03 2.70 -2.43
N SER A 418 11.86 3.88 -3.04
CA SER A 418 13.00 4.75 -3.36
C SER A 418 13.63 5.37 -2.13
N MET A 419 12.83 5.75 -1.13
CA MET A 419 13.34 6.28 0.13
C MET A 419 14.20 5.27 0.88
N GLU A 420 13.83 3.98 0.86
CA GLU A 420 14.66 2.89 1.41
C GLU A 420 16.07 2.91 0.82
N HIS A 421 16.19 3.05 -0.50
CA HIS A 421 17.49 3.11 -1.17
C HIS A 421 18.23 4.44 -0.96
N PHE A 422 17.52 5.56 -0.86
CA PHE A 422 18.14 6.84 -0.51
C PHE A 422 18.72 6.83 0.91
N ALA A 423 18.23 6.00 1.80
CA ALA A 423 18.70 5.85 3.18
C ALA A 423 20.01 5.05 3.31
N TYR A 424 20.44 4.27 2.31
CA TYR A 424 21.61 3.36 2.40
C TYR A 424 22.90 3.99 2.95
N PRO A 425 23.32 5.22 2.63
CA PRO A 425 24.54 5.79 3.17
C PRO A 425 24.60 5.91 4.70
N TRP A 426 23.44 5.86 5.38
CA TRP A 426 23.33 5.99 6.84
C TRP A 426 23.09 4.65 7.54
N MET A 427 23.05 3.53 6.82
CA MET A 427 22.78 2.22 7.44
C MET A 427 23.84 1.82 8.47
N LYS A 428 25.04 2.40 8.42
CA LYS A 428 26.05 2.23 9.47
C LYS A 428 25.58 2.73 10.85
N ASP A 429 24.76 3.75 10.89
CA ASP A 429 24.21 4.27 12.15
C ASP A 429 23.24 3.26 12.77
N PHE A 430 22.48 2.52 11.95
CA PHE A 430 21.50 1.55 12.40
C PHE A 430 22.11 0.18 12.70
N PHE A 431 23.03 -0.31 11.84
CA PHE A 431 23.52 -1.69 11.87
C PHE A 431 25.01 -1.83 12.25
N GLY A 432 25.74 -0.71 12.46
CA GLY A 432 27.17 -0.73 12.80
C GLY A 432 28.00 -1.46 11.75
N GLU A 433 28.80 -2.44 12.19
CA GLU A 433 29.68 -3.25 11.31
C GLU A 433 28.88 -4.16 10.34
N LYS A 434 27.59 -4.39 10.58
CA LYS A 434 26.72 -5.21 9.74
C LYS A 434 25.94 -4.39 8.68
N ALA A 435 26.29 -3.12 8.47
CA ALA A 435 25.59 -2.25 7.52
C ALA A 435 25.71 -2.73 6.07
N ASP A 436 26.88 -3.20 5.64
CA ASP A 436 27.09 -3.73 4.30
C ASP A 436 26.31 -5.04 4.08
N ASP A 437 26.25 -5.91 5.10
CA ASP A 437 25.44 -7.12 5.08
C ASP A 437 23.95 -6.78 4.95
N TYR A 438 23.48 -5.77 5.68
CA TYR A 438 22.10 -5.31 5.57
C TYR A 438 21.78 -4.78 4.17
N CYS A 439 22.60 -3.87 3.64
CA CYS A 439 22.37 -3.30 2.30
C CYS A 439 22.38 -4.40 1.22
N TYR A 440 23.26 -5.39 1.34
CA TYR A 440 23.29 -6.53 0.44
C TYR A 440 21.99 -7.36 0.54
N ALA A 441 21.57 -7.74 1.76
CA ALA A 441 20.38 -8.56 1.97
C ALA A 441 19.12 -7.83 1.47
N HIS A 442 18.97 -6.54 1.80
CA HIS A 442 17.87 -5.71 1.38
C HIS A 442 17.80 -5.57 -0.15
N LEU A 443 18.92 -5.28 -0.81
CA LEU A 443 18.98 -5.17 -2.28
C LEU A 443 18.70 -6.52 -2.98
N ALA A 444 19.23 -7.62 -2.43
CA ALA A 444 18.97 -8.97 -2.93
C ALA A 444 17.46 -9.32 -2.78
N GLU A 445 16.87 -9.00 -1.63
CA GLU A 445 15.46 -9.25 -1.37
C GLU A 445 14.54 -8.41 -2.27
N ALA A 446 14.89 -7.14 -2.52
CA ALA A 446 14.19 -6.26 -3.45
C ALA A 446 14.03 -6.90 -4.85
N LEU A 447 15.09 -7.59 -5.34
CA LEU A 447 15.02 -8.31 -6.62
C LEU A 447 14.27 -9.64 -6.50
N VAL A 448 14.54 -10.42 -5.46
CA VAL A 448 14.00 -11.78 -5.32
C VAL A 448 12.49 -11.79 -5.09
N LYS A 449 11.94 -10.71 -4.54
CA LYS A 449 10.49 -10.54 -4.37
C LYS A 449 9.75 -10.31 -5.70
N ILE A 450 10.39 -9.68 -6.71
CA ILE A 450 9.71 -9.31 -7.97
C ILE A 450 9.10 -10.52 -8.69
N PRO A 451 9.80 -11.65 -8.92
CA PRO A 451 9.19 -12.82 -9.57
C PRO A 451 7.98 -13.37 -8.82
N TYR A 452 8.00 -13.34 -7.48
CA TYR A 452 6.84 -13.74 -6.67
C TYR A 452 5.65 -12.78 -6.85
N MET A 453 5.90 -11.48 -6.86
CA MET A 453 4.85 -10.47 -7.09
C MET A 453 4.18 -10.66 -8.45
N VAL A 454 4.98 -10.96 -9.48
CA VAL A 454 4.51 -11.23 -10.83
C VAL A 454 3.74 -12.54 -10.91
N ALA A 455 4.18 -13.59 -10.20
CA ALA A 455 3.43 -14.86 -10.12
C ALA A 455 2.05 -14.66 -9.48
N VAL A 456 1.95 -13.85 -8.43
CA VAL A 456 0.67 -13.49 -7.78
C VAL A 456 -0.26 -12.76 -8.75
N ASP A 457 0.27 -11.85 -9.56
CA ASP A 457 -0.51 -11.13 -10.57
C ASP A 457 -1.00 -12.07 -11.68
N GLU A 458 -0.10 -12.87 -12.28
CA GLU A 458 -0.47 -13.80 -13.34
C GLU A 458 -1.46 -14.86 -12.87
N PHE A 459 -1.33 -15.32 -11.63
CA PHE A 459 -2.31 -16.23 -11.02
C PHE A 459 -3.71 -15.65 -11.05
N GLN A 460 -3.88 -14.40 -10.65
CA GLN A 460 -5.19 -13.74 -10.65
C GLN A 460 -5.72 -13.54 -12.07
N HIS A 461 -4.87 -13.17 -13.03
CA HIS A 461 -5.27 -13.13 -14.44
C HIS A 461 -5.83 -14.46 -14.90
N ARG A 462 -5.11 -15.57 -14.68
CA ARG A 462 -5.54 -16.90 -15.06
C ARG A 462 -6.85 -17.32 -14.42
N VAL A 463 -7.05 -16.98 -13.13
CA VAL A 463 -8.30 -17.29 -12.41
C VAL A 463 -9.47 -16.50 -12.99
N PHE A 464 -9.33 -15.18 -13.19
CA PHE A 464 -10.43 -14.35 -13.69
C PHE A 464 -10.68 -14.47 -15.20
N GLU A 465 -9.74 -14.98 -15.97
CA GLU A 465 -9.95 -15.43 -17.36
C GLU A 465 -10.77 -16.73 -17.44
N LYS A 466 -10.68 -17.57 -16.40
CA LYS A 466 -11.44 -18.83 -16.28
C LYS A 466 -12.11 -18.92 -14.89
N PRO A 467 -13.15 -18.12 -14.58
CA PRO A 467 -13.73 -18.03 -13.23
C PRO A 467 -14.28 -19.34 -12.67
N ALA A 468 -14.57 -20.32 -13.52
CA ALA A 468 -15.06 -21.64 -13.13
C ALA A 468 -13.95 -22.63 -12.72
N MET A 469 -12.70 -22.16 -12.53
CA MET A 469 -11.63 -23.02 -12.03
C MET A 469 -11.98 -23.64 -10.68
N THR A 470 -11.80 -24.94 -10.59
CA THR A 470 -11.86 -25.66 -9.30
C THR A 470 -10.64 -25.35 -8.43
N ALA A 471 -10.74 -25.58 -7.14
CA ALA A 471 -9.63 -25.47 -6.20
C ALA A 471 -8.37 -26.24 -6.65
N LYS A 472 -8.54 -27.44 -7.20
CA LYS A 472 -7.44 -28.26 -7.74
C LYS A 472 -6.80 -27.62 -8.97
N GLU A 473 -7.59 -27.07 -9.90
CA GLU A 473 -7.04 -26.37 -11.08
C GLU A 473 -6.25 -25.13 -10.66
N ARG A 474 -6.72 -24.37 -9.66
CA ARG A 474 -5.99 -23.21 -9.11
C ARG A 474 -4.64 -23.62 -8.52
N ARG A 475 -4.58 -24.72 -7.75
CA ARG A 475 -3.30 -25.25 -7.25
C ARG A 475 -2.36 -25.66 -8.38
N THR A 476 -2.89 -26.32 -9.42
CA THR A 476 -2.09 -26.66 -10.61
C THR A 476 -1.53 -25.40 -11.28
N VAL A 477 -2.36 -24.39 -11.49
CA VAL A 477 -1.91 -23.09 -12.07
C VAL A 477 -0.83 -22.44 -11.22
N TRP A 478 -1.02 -22.43 -9.90
CA TRP A 478 0.00 -21.86 -9.01
C TRP A 478 1.33 -22.63 -9.06
N HIS A 479 1.29 -23.95 -9.04
CA HIS A 479 2.49 -24.78 -9.18
C HIS A 479 3.25 -24.49 -10.49
N GLU A 480 2.54 -24.36 -11.62
CA GLU A 480 3.15 -24.00 -12.92
C GLU A 480 3.83 -22.62 -12.87
N LEU A 481 3.19 -21.64 -12.23
CA LEU A 481 3.73 -20.30 -12.06
C LEU A 481 4.95 -20.29 -11.14
N GLU A 482 4.93 -21.06 -10.06
CA GLU A 482 6.13 -21.22 -9.20
C GLU A 482 7.31 -21.79 -9.99
N LYS A 483 7.11 -22.84 -10.78
CA LYS A 483 8.19 -23.40 -11.64
C LYS A 483 8.70 -22.37 -12.63
N THR A 484 7.85 -21.46 -13.09
CA THR A 484 8.21 -20.42 -14.06
C THR A 484 8.96 -19.26 -13.42
N TYR A 485 8.47 -18.74 -12.31
CA TYR A 485 8.96 -17.50 -11.69
C TYR A 485 9.90 -17.73 -10.49
N LEU A 486 9.78 -18.88 -9.81
CA LEU A 486 10.53 -19.24 -8.60
C LEU A 486 11.18 -20.62 -8.74
N PRO A 487 11.97 -20.89 -9.82
CA PRO A 487 12.46 -22.23 -10.13
C PRO A 487 13.41 -22.79 -9.05
N TRP A 488 13.93 -21.96 -8.16
CA TRP A 488 14.76 -22.37 -7.01
C TRP A 488 13.94 -22.85 -5.81
N ARG A 489 12.61 -22.55 -5.77
CA ARG A 489 11.77 -22.86 -4.62
C ARG A 489 11.55 -24.35 -4.47
N ASP A 490 11.74 -24.81 -3.25
CA ASP A 490 11.63 -26.21 -2.87
C ASP A 490 11.07 -26.32 -1.46
N TYR A 491 10.02 -27.10 -1.30
CA TYR A 491 9.32 -27.26 -0.04
C TYR A 491 9.70 -28.53 0.73
N ASP A 492 10.85 -29.14 0.38
CA ASP A 492 11.37 -30.35 1.03
C ASP A 492 10.33 -31.50 1.09
N GLY A 493 9.55 -31.64 0.02
CA GLY A 493 8.55 -32.68 -0.13
C GLY A 493 7.25 -32.48 0.64
N HIS A 494 6.95 -31.26 1.12
CA HIS A 494 5.65 -30.99 1.77
C HIS A 494 4.50 -31.07 0.78
N PRO A 495 3.58 -32.09 0.89
CA PRO A 495 2.64 -32.41 -0.19
C PRO A 495 1.74 -31.22 -0.61
N PHE A 496 1.11 -30.56 0.37
CA PHE A 496 0.20 -29.45 0.11
C PHE A 496 0.88 -28.27 -0.59
N LEU A 497 2.11 -27.94 -0.19
CA LEU A 497 2.87 -26.83 -0.79
C LEU A 497 3.39 -27.21 -2.19
N GLU A 498 3.89 -28.44 -2.37
CA GLU A 498 4.33 -28.96 -3.69
C GLU A 498 3.18 -29.06 -4.69
N GLU A 499 1.95 -29.33 -4.24
CA GLU A 499 0.76 -29.30 -5.09
C GLU A 499 0.31 -27.90 -5.50
N GLY A 500 0.94 -26.84 -4.98
CA GLY A 500 0.62 -25.45 -5.27
C GLY A 500 -0.33 -24.77 -4.27
N GLY A 501 -0.35 -25.22 -3.02
CA GLY A 501 -1.15 -24.61 -1.95
C GLY A 501 -0.63 -23.25 -1.45
N PHE A 502 0.60 -22.88 -1.81
CA PHE A 502 1.29 -21.70 -1.28
C PHE A 502 0.58 -20.36 -1.56
N TRP A 503 -0.19 -20.23 -2.64
CA TRP A 503 -0.88 -18.98 -2.97
C TRP A 503 -1.83 -18.50 -1.85
N MET A 504 -2.37 -19.42 -1.05
CA MET A 504 -3.36 -19.13 -0.01
C MET A 504 -2.81 -18.23 1.12
N GLN A 505 -1.49 -18.22 1.31
CA GLN A 505 -0.86 -17.35 2.30
C GLN A 505 -0.87 -15.86 1.91
N LYS A 506 -1.14 -15.54 0.63
CA LYS A 506 -1.11 -14.16 0.16
C LYS A 506 -2.48 -13.50 0.32
N GLN A 507 -2.66 -12.81 1.45
CA GLN A 507 -3.89 -12.08 1.76
C GLN A 507 -4.33 -11.12 0.64
N HIS A 508 -3.40 -10.55 -0.13
CA HIS A 508 -3.70 -9.62 -1.22
C HIS A 508 -4.57 -10.25 -2.31
N ILE A 509 -4.46 -11.55 -2.58
CA ILE A 509 -5.30 -12.26 -3.54
C ILE A 509 -6.78 -12.21 -3.11
N PHE A 510 -7.04 -12.29 -1.80
CA PHE A 510 -8.37 -12.26 -1.21
C PHE A 510 -8.88 -10.82 -0.99
N LEU A 511 -8.08 -9.97 -0.34
CA LEU A 511 -8.51 -8.67 0.18
C LEU A 511 -8.26 -7.51 -0.79
N PHE A 512 -7.20 -7.59 -1.60
CA PHE A 512 -6.75 -6.50 -2.46
C PHE A 512 -6.39 -7.03 -3.87
N PRO A 513 -7.38 -7.55 -4.62
CA PRO A 513 -7.11 -8.21 -5.91
C PRO A 513 -6.37 -7.28 -6.87
N PHE A 514 -5.41 -7.87 -7.59
CA PHE A 514 -4.53 -7.19 -8.57
C PHE A 514 -3.62 -6.09 -8.02
N TYR A 515 -3.58 -5.86 -6.71
CA TYR A 515 -2.70 -4.83 -6.13
C TYR A 515 -1.21 -5.20 -6.21
N TYR A 516 -0.88 -6.49 -6.09
CA TYR A 516 0.48 -6.93 -5.78
C TYR A 516 1.51 -6.65 -6.88
N ILE A 517 1.07 -6.42 -8.14
CA ILE A 517 1.95 -6.03 -9.25
C ILE A 517 2.47 -4.59 -9.11
N ASP A 518 1.76 -3.72 -8.39
CA ASP A 518 2.14 -2.32 -8.18
C ASP A 518 3.50 -2.24 -7.47
N TYR A 519 3.74 -3.11 -6.49
CA TYR A 519 5.05 -3.27 -5.85
C TYR A 519 6.16 -3.65 -6.84
N ALA A 520 5.89 -4.55 -7.79
CA ALA A 520 6.90 -4.99 -8.76
C ALA A 520 7.27 -3.87 -9.75
N LEU A 521 6.29 -3.10 -10.21
CA LEU A 521 6.49 -1.93 -11.08
C LEU A 521 7.27 -0.85 -10.33
N ALA A 522 6.85 -0.55 -9.10
CA ALA A 522 7.51 0.42 -8.23
C ALA A 522 8.95 0.03 -7.90
N GLN A 523 9.21 -1.25 -7.62
CA GLN A 523 10.57 -1.72 -7.32
C GLN A 523 11.53 -1.49 -8.48
N ILE A 524 11.11 -1.72 -9.72
CA ILE A 524 11.94 -1.40 -10.89
C ILE A 524 12.26 0.09 -10.97
N CYS A 525 11.30 0.95 -10.67
CA CYS A 525 11.50 2.40 -10.65
C CYS A 525 12.40 2.85 -9.49
N ALA A 526 12.24 2.28 -8.30
CA ALA A 526 13.08 2.54 -7.14
C ALA A 526 14.55 2.12 -7.40
N ILE A 527 14.76 0.99 -8.06
CA ILE A 527 16.09 0.54 -8.50
C ILE A 527 16.69 1.51 -9.53
N GLN A 528 15.89 2.11 -10.41
CA GLN A 528 16.39 3.17 -11.31
C GLN A 528 16.90 4.37 -10.50
N PHE A 529 16.14 4.82 -9.48
CA PHE A 529 16.60 5.88 -8.58
C PHE A 529 17.88 5.50 -7.84
N TYR A 530 17.99 4.28 -7.33
CA TYR A 530 19.22 3.77 -6.71
C TYR A 530 20.41 3.86 -7.65
N GLY A 531 20.29 3.32 -8.86
CA GLY A 531 21.36 3.34 -9.88
C GLY A 531 21.74 4.76 -10.31
N ARG A 532 20.77 5.69 -10.34
CA ARG A 532 21.01 7.11 -10.64
C ARG A 532 21.67 7.82 -9.46
N ALA A 533 21.24 7.53 -8.22
CA ALA A 533 21.83 8.12 -7.02
C ALA A 533 23.30 7.72 -6.82
N LYS A 534 23.71 6.54 -7.24
CA LYS A 534 25.14 6.13 -7.27
C LYS A 534 25.98 7.02 -8.21
N LYS A 535 25.40 7.54 -9.28
CA LYS A 535 26.08 8.37 -10.29
C LYS A 535 26.01 9.86 -9.94
N ASP A 536 24.83 10.34 -9.61
CA ASP A 536 24.56 11.73 -9.23
C ASP A 536 23.37 11.77 -8.24
N ARG A 537 23.72 11.69 -6.95
CA ARG A 537 22.74 11.69 -5.88
C ARG A 537 21.87 12.95 -5.86
N LYS A 538 22.46 14.12 -6.13
CA LYS A 538 21.73 15.39 -6.08
C LYS A 538 20.67 15.45 -7.16
N LYS A 539 21.02 15.02 -8.39
CA LYS A 539 20.05 14.98 -9.49
C LYS A 539 18.95 13.94 -9.23
N ALA A 540 19.31 12.73 -8.80
CA ALA A 540 18.34 11.68 -8.48
C ALA A 540 17.36 12.12 -7.38
N TRP A 541 17.87 12.79 -6.34
CA TRP A 541 17.04 13.38 -5.29
C TRP A 541 16.10 14.46 -5.81
N ALA A 542 16.60 15.38 -6.63
CA ALA A 542 15.78 16.45 -7.19
C ALA A 542 14.63 15.90 -8.06
N ASP A 543 14.87 14.83 -8.82
CA ASP A 543 13.85 14.18 -9.65
C ASP A 543 12.83 13.42 -8.77
N TYR A 544 13.26 12.76 -7.70
CA TYR A 544 12.40 12.12 -6.70
C TYR A 544 11.55 13.16 -5.96
N TYR A 545 12.15 14.25 -5.49
CA TYR A 545 11.42 15.30 -4.80
C TYR A 545 10.35 15.95 -5.68
N ARG A 546 10.65 16.15 -6.96
CA ARG A 546 9.68 16.64 -7.95
C ARG A 546 8.51 15.68 -8.13
N LEU A 547 8.77 14.36 -8.07
CA LEU A 547 7.72 13.34 -8.09
C LEU A 547 6.83 13.45 -6.84
N CYS A 548 7.42 13.60 -5.63
CA CYS A 548 6.67 13.82 -4.40
C CYS A 548 5.80 15.09 -4.46
N GLN A 549 6.32 16.20 -5.01
CA GLN A 549 5.56 17.45 -5.16
C GLN A 549 4.35 17.32 -6.09
N ALA A 550 4.37 16.39 -7.02
CA ALA A 550 3.29 16.20 -7.99
C ALA A 550 2.09 15.46 -7.42
N GLY A 551 2.24 14.71 -6.32
CA GLY A 551 1.16 13.93 -5.73
C GLY A 551 0.41 13.09 -6.76
N GLY A 552 -0.89 13.01 -6.64
CA GLY A 552 -1.82 12.36 -7.57
C GLY A 552 -2.37 13.28 -8.68
N SER A 553 -1.67 14.38 -9.02
CA SER A 553 -2.15 15.35 -10.03
C SER A 553 -2.13 14.84 -11.47
N LYS A 554 -1.47 13.70 -11.74
CA LYS A 554 -1.25 13.17 -13.10
C LYS A 554 -1.36 11.64 -13.11
N GLY A 555 -1.53 11.08 -14.32
CA GLY A 555 -1.49 9.64 -14.53
C GLY A 555 -0.07 9.06 -14.43
N TYR A 556 0.01 7.73 -14.40
CA TYR A 556 1.23 6.97 -14.17
C TYR A 556 2.37 7.34 -15.14
N PHE A 557 2.08 7.35 -16.44
CA PHE A 557 3.14 7.64 -17.44
C PHE A 557 3.65 9.07 -17.38
N ASP A 558 2.78 10.03 -17.09
CA ASP A 558 3.20 11.43 -16.96
C ASP A 558 4.06 11.64 -15.70
N LEU A 559 3.75 10.94 -14.61
CA LEU A 559 4.55 10.96 -13.38
C LEU A 559 5.92 10.29 -13.58
N LEU A 560 5.98 9.14 -14.28
CA LEU A 560 7.28 8.54 -14.66
C LEU A 560 8.14 9.51 -15.48
N LYS A 561 7.54 10.16 -16.48
CA LYS A 561 8.22 11.15 -17.30
C LYS A 561 8.70 12.36 -16.50
N LEU A 562 7.88 12.85 -15.57
CA LEU A 562 8.22 13.94 -14.65
C LEU A 562 9.46 13.62 -13.80
N ALA A 563 9.56 12.37 -13.35
CA ALA A 563 10.67 11.84 -12.55
C ALA A 563 11.88 11.38 -13.38
N GLU A 564 11.82 11.53 -14.71
CA GLU A 564 12.84 11.01 -15.66
C GLU A 564 13.10 9.49 -15.49
N LEU A 565 12.04 8.71 -15.20
CA LEU A 565 12.09 7.26 -15.07
C LEU A 565 11.75 6.59 -16.41
N ASP A 566 12.50 5.54 -16.74
CA ASP A 566 12.17 4.69 -17.88
C ASP A 566 10.92 3.84 -17.56
N ASN A 567 10.00 3.76 -18.51
CA ASN A 567 8.76 3.01 -18.35
C ASN A 567 9.03 1.48 -18.25
N PRO A 568 8.63 0.79 -17.16
CA PRO A 568 8.84 -0.64 -16.96
C PRO A 568 8.21 -1.54 -18.04
N PHE A 569 7.18 -1.07 -18.75
CA PHE A 569 6.51 -1.82 -19.81
C PHE A 569 7.28 -1.81 -21.14
N HIS A 570 8.24 -0.91 -21.33
CA HIS A 570 9.06 -0.91 -22.54
C HIS A 570 10.07 -2.06 -22.50
N GLU A 571 10.15 -2.80 -23.61
CA GLU A 571 11.11 -3.90 -23.75
C GLU A 571 12.55 -3.41 -23.53
N GLY A 572 13.29 -4.14 -22.69
CA GLY A 572 14.68 -3.82 -22.35
C GLY A 572 14.85 -2.90 -21.13
N THR A 573 13.80 -2.22 -20.65
CA THR A 573 13.89 -1.36 -19.45
C THR A 573 14.31 -2.16 -18.23
N VAL A 574 13.67 -3.30 -17.97
CA VAL A 574 13.99 -4.16 -16.82
C VAL A 574 15.46 -4.59 -16.87
N LYS A 575 15.95 -5.03 -18.04
CA LYS A 575 17.36 -5.42 -18.22
C LYS A 575 18.32 -4.26 -17.94
N LYS A 576 18.08 -3.10 -18.56
CA LYS A 576 18.89 -1.89 -18.35
C LYS A 576 18.96 -1.50 -16.87
N THR A 577 17.84 -1.62 -16.17
CA THR A 577 17.72 -1.28 -14.75
C THR A 577 18.57 -2.21 -13.89
N VAL A 578 18.42 -3.53 -14.04
CA VAL A 578 19.09 -4.51 -13.17
C VAL A 578 20.56 -4.72 -13.51
N ASP A 579 20.99 -4.51 -14.76
CA ASP A 579 22.42 -4.59 -15.15
C ASP A 579 23.30 -3.66 -14.28
N GLY A 580 22.75 -2.52 -13.85
CA GLY A 580 23.43 -1.58 -12.94
C GLY A 580 23.63 -2.06 -11.49
N LEU A 581 22.96 -3.15 -11.10
CA LEU A 581 23.03 -3.72 -9.73
C LEU A 581 23.95 -4.92 -9.62
N LEU A 582 24.33 -5.54 -10.75
CA LEU A 582 25.04 -6.84 -10.73
C LEU A 582 26.37 -6.76 -9.99
N GLU A 583 27.06 -5.61 -10.06
CA GLU A 583 28.30 -5.39 -9.32
C GLU A 583 28.09 -5.34 -7.79
N ASP A 584 26.96 -4.85 -7.32
CA ASP A 584 26.66 -4.78 -5.87
C ASP A 584 26.23 -6.15 -5.32
N LEU A 585 25.61 -6.96 -6.14
CA LEU A 585 25.08 -8.27 -5.75
C LEU A 585 26.10 -9.42 -5.88
N PHE A 586 27.10 -9.28 -6.75
CA PHE A 586 28.02 -10.37 -7.09
C PHE A 586 29.51 -9.98 -6.98
N LYS A 587 29.83 -9.11 -6.02
CA LYS A 587 31.22 -8.74 -5.66
C LYS A 587 32.00 -9.91 -5.14
#